data_344f4b91b32e894fc1d8ac5d0009d7f0
#
_entry.id   344f4b91b32e894fc1d8ac5d0009d7f0
#
_cell.length_a   1.000
_cell.length_b   1.000
_cell.length_c   1.000
_cell.angle_alpha   90.00
_cell.angle_beta   90.00
_cell.angle_gamma   90.00
#
_symmetry.space_group_name_H-M   'P 1'
#
loop_
_entity.id
_entity.type
_entity.pdbx_description
1 polymer ?
#
loop_
_entity_poly.entity_id
_entity_poly.type
_entity_poly.pdbx_seq_one_letter_code
_entity_poly.pdbx_strand_id
1 'polypeptide(L)'
;IAQGIGKASVYRSLADHYSGNMGTVGGLVGVIGGLGGFTLPIMFGAAVDATGVRSTTFMLMFGVLAVVMIWTWLAERGEREEVLARRPGLREQMEQEELLVPVATPGRWLSDWRPDNRDFWEAGGRAIAMRNLVFSMPPLFLSFAVWILWSVVVVELPRIGFQFTTGQLFWLAAAPGLSGAAFRLLYSFVVPIFGGRNFTIFSTLTLLVPTLWMSLAVQNPDTSYIVFVFIALLCGLGGGNFSASMAHISFFFPKTKLGTALGWNAGIGNLGVGVMQAVVPLVIFSGALAFKGGIPQTYEVGGVTSQVWLQNAGLIWIPFILLATIAAYFGLNNLRDV
;
A
#
# COMPACT_ATOMS: atom_id res chain seq x y z
N ILE A 1 4.29 7.63 10.56
CA ILE A 1 5.50 8.30 10.05
C ILE A 1 6.68 7.31 10.03
N ALA A 2 7.09 6.70 11.15
CA ALA A 2 8.23 5.77 11.23
C ALA A 2 8.14 4.61 10.20
N GLN A 3 6.97 4.01 10.04
CA GLN A 3 6.73 2.94 9.06
C GLN A 3 6.92 3.41 7.61
N GLY A 4 6.50 4.65 7.30
CA GLY A 4 6.72 5.25 5.98
C GLY A 4 8.21 5.47 5.69
N ILE A 5 8.96 5.98 6.67
CA ILE A 5 10.42 6.17 6.57
C ILE A 5 11.12 4.81 6.35
N GLY A 6 10.76 3.77 7.12
CA GLY A 6 11.32 2.44 6.97
C GLY A 6 11.10 1.86 5.56
N LYS A 7 9.88 1.97 5.01
CA LYS A 7 9.62 1.53 3.63
C LYS A 7 10.38 2.34 2.59
N ALA A 8 10.45 3.66 2.75
CA ALA A 8 11.22 4.52 1.85
C ALA A 8 12.70 4.11 1.81
N SER A 9 13.29 3.81 2.97
CA SER A 9 14.68 3.33 3.08
C SER A 9 14.91 2.00 2.34
N VAL A 10 14.03 1.00 2.54
CA VAL A 10 14.11 -0.30 1.86
C VAL A 10 14.04 -0.12 0.33
N TYR A 11 13.07 0.63 -0.19
CA TYR A 11 12.92 0.81 -1.64
C TYR A 11 14.04 1.64 -2.25
N ARG A 12 14.64 2.56 -1.50
CA ARG A 12 15.85 3.25 -1.94
C ARG A 12 17.02 2.28 -2.10
N SER A 13 17.27 1.43 -1.09
CA SER A 13 18.32 0.42 -1.15
C SER A 13 18.11 -0.56 -2.30
N LEU A 14 16.87 -1.02 -2.52
CA LEU A 14 16.54 -1.89 -3.66
C LEU A 14 16.82 -1.23 -5.01
N ALA A 15 16.50 0.07 -5.16
CA ALA A 15 16.76 0.79 -6.39
C ALA A 15 18.27 0.94 -6.68
N ASP A 16 19.08 1.09 -5.64
CA ASP A 16 20.53 1.19 -5.78
C ASP A 16 21.16 -0.13 -6.25
N HIS A 17 20.60 -1.31 -5.86
CA HIS A 17 21.16 -2.62 -6.16
C HIS A 17 20.50 -3.33 -7.37
N TYR A 18 19.20 -3.09 -7.61
CA TYR A 18 18.37 -3.82 -8.57
C TYR A 18 17.63 -2.91 -9.56
N SER A 19 18.25 -1.79 -9.97
CA SER A 19 17.63 -0.79 -10.83
C SER A 19 17.02 -1.34 -12.13
N GLY A 20 17.63 -2.40 -12.72
CA GLY A 20 17.15 -3.03 -13.95
C GLY A 20 15.93 -3.97 -13.77
N ASN A 21 15.68 -4.45 -12.54
CA ASN A 21 14.63 -5.44 -12.23
C ASN A 21 13.72 -4.98 -11.09
N MET A 22 13.58 -3.69 -10.92
CA MET A 22 12.89 -3.09 -9.78
C MET A 22 11.43 -3.53 -9.62
N GLY A 23 10.73 -3.75 -10.72
CA GLY A 23 9.35 -4.25 -10.70
C GLY A 23 9.24 -5.62 -10.03
N THR A 24 10.06 -6.57 -10.47
CA THR A 24 10.07 -7.95 -9.94
C THR A 24 10.56 -8.01 -8.51
N VAL A 25 11.70 -7.37 -8.21
CA VAL A 25 12.30 -7.41 -6.86
C VAL A 25 11.44 -6.64 -5.86
N GLY A 26 10.94 -5.46 -6.23
CA GLY A 26 10.03 -4.68 -5.41
C GLY A 26 8.70 -5.40 -5.15
N GLY A 27 8.20 -6.14 -6.15
CA GLY A 27 7.04 -7.02 -6.00
C GLY A 27 7.28 -8.13 -4.98
N LEU A 28 8.40 -8.84 -5.08
CA LEU A 28 8.77 -9.93 -4.16
C LEU A 28 8.92 -9.43 -2.71
N VAL A 29 9.62 -8.32 -2.50
CA VAL A 29 9.74 -7.66 -1.19
C VAL A 29 8.36 -7.25 -0.67
N GLY A 30 7.49 -6.77 -1.56
CA GLY A 30 6.11 -6.46 -1.24
C GLY A 30 5.29 -7.67 -0.78
N VAL A 31 5.48 -8.84 -1.42
CA VAL A 31 4.83 -10.11 -1.02
C VAL A 31 5.27 -10.51 0.40
N ILE A 32 6.58 -10.53 0.67
CA ILE A 32 7.12 -10.89 1.99
C ILE A 32 6.57 -9.95 3.07
N GLY A 33 6.54 -8.63 2.80
CA GLY A 33 5.95 -7.66 3.72
C GLY A 33 4.44 -7.86 3.94
N GLY A 34 3.71 -8.26 2.90
CA GLY A 34 2.28 -8.60 2.99
C GLY A 34 2.01 -9.84 3.83
N LEU A 35 2.85 -10.88 3.70
CA LEU A 35 2.79 -12.09 4.54
C LEU A 35 3.03 -11.77 6.01
N GLY A 36 3.91 -10.80 6.34
CA GLY A 36 4.05 -10.30 7.71
C GLY A 36 2.75 -9.74 8.26
N GLY A 37 2.00 -8.99 7.45
CA GLY A 37 0.66 -8.48 7.80
C GLY A 37 -0.38 -9.58 8.06
N PHE A 38 -0.23 -10.75 7.45
CA PHE A 38 -1.05 -11.93 7.69
C PHE A 38 -0.61 -12.71 8.94
N THR A 39 0.68 -13.03 9.05
CA THR A 39 1.20 -13.92 10.09
C THR A 39 1.20 -13.29 11.48
N LEU A 40 1.55 -12.00 11.59
CA LEU A 40 1.65 -11.31 12.88
C LEU A 40 0.33 -11.29 13.68
N PRO A 41 -0.84 -10.92 13.10
CA PRO A 41 -2.10 -10.97 13.85
C PRO A 41 -2.44 -12.36 14.38
N ILE A 42 -2.18 -13.42 13.60
CA ILE A 42 -2.41 -14.81 14.01
C ILE A 42 -1.46 -15.20 15.16
N MET A 43 -0.17 -14.86 15.05
CA MET A 43 0.79 -15.09 16.12
C MET A 43 0.43 -14.32 17.40
N PHE A 44 -0.09 -13.10 17.27
CA PHE A 44 -0.56 -12.32 18.42
C PHE A 44 -1.77 -12.98 19.09
N GLY A 45 -2.74 -13.47 18.29
CA GLY A 45 -3.89 -14.23 18.80
C GLY A 45 -3.44 -15.46 19.59
N ALA A 46 -2.59 -16.29 19.01
CA ALA A 46 -2.05 -17.48 19.66
C ALA A 46 -1.26 -17.15 20.94
N ALA A 47 -0.46 -16.08 20.93
CA ALA A 47 0.30 -15.65 22.10
C ALA A 47 -0.60 -15.16 23.25
N VAL A 48 -1.68 -14.43 22.93
CA VAL A 48 -2.68 -14.01 23.92
C VAL A 48 -3.45 -15.20 24.47
N ASP A 49 -3.87 -16.13 23.61
CA ASP A 49 -4.60 -17.35 24.03
C ASP A 49 -3.74 -18.24 24.96
N ALA A 50 -2.43 -18.36 24.65
CA ALA A 50 -1.49 -19.16 25.43
C ALA A 50 -1.11 -18.54 26.79
N THR A 51 -1.02 -17.21 26.87
CA THR A 51 -0.50 -16.50 28.05
C THR A 51 -1.56 -15.78 28.87
N GLY A 52 -2.72 -15.50 28.29
CA GLY A 52 -3.77 -14.63 28.87
C GLY A 52 -3.37 -13.15 28.94
N VAL A 53 -2.15 -12.78 28.48
CA VAL A 53 -1.59 -11.44 28.65
C VAL A 53 -1.45 -10.73 27.32
N ARG A 54 -2.22 -9.64 27.12
CA ARG A 54 -2.20 -8.87 25.87
C ARG A 54 -0.85 -8.23 25.53
N SER A 55 -0.05 -7.87 26.53
CA SER A 55 1.28 -7.28 26.31
C SER A 55 2.31 -8.25 25.72
N THR A 56 2.04 -9.56 25.70
CA THR A 56 2.91 -10.58 25.05
C THR A 56 3.08 -10.28 23.54
N THR A 57 2.11 -9.66 22.91
CA THR A 57 2.22 -9.22 21.51
C THR A 57 3.37 -8.24 21.29
N PHE A 58 3.57 -7.29 22.21
CA PHE A 58 4.68 -6.33 22.14
C PHE A 58 6.04 -7.00 22.36
N MET A 59 6.14 -8.00 23.26
CA MET A 59 7.36 -8.76 23.47
C MET A 59 7.74 -9.55 22.22
N LEU A 60 6.76 -10.14 21.54
CA LEU A 60 6.97 -10.85 20.29
C LEU A 60 7.45 -9.89 19.17
N MET A 61 6.82 -8.72 19.04
CA MET A 61 7.27 -7.69 18.10
C MET A 61 8.69 -7.20 18.40
N PHE A 62 9.03 -6.99 19.68
CA PHE A 62 10.37 -6.60 20.08
C PHE A 62 11.40 -7.65 19.67
N GLY A 63 11.10 -8.93 19.88
CA GLY A 63 11.97 -10.04 19.45
C GLY A 63 12.21 -10.05 17.94
N VAL A 64 11.14 -9.91 17.14
CA VAL A 64 11.25 -9.84 15.69
C VAL A 64 12.09 -8.64 15.25
N LEU A 65 11.87 -7.46 15.82
CA LEU A 65 12.63 -6.25 15.49
C LEU A 65 14.10 -6.40 15.86
N ALA A 66 14.43 -7.00 17.01
CA ALA A 66 15.81 -7.24 17.43
C ALA A 66 16.55 -8.16 16.44
N VAL A 67 15.90 -9.25 16.02
CA VAL A 67 16.45 -10.17 15.00
C VAL A 67 16.68 -9.45 13.67
N VAL A 68 15.71 -8.67 13.19
CA VAL A 68 15.83 -7.91 11.95
C VAL A 68 16.97 -6.88 12.04
N MET A 69 17.09 -6.16 13.15
CA MET A 69 18.18 -5.20 13.36
C MET A 69 19.56 -5.86 13.31
N ILE A 70 19.73 -6.99 14.00
CA ILE A 70 20.99 -7.75 13.99
C ILE A 70 21.31 -8.24 12.57
N TRP A 71 20.31 -8.79 11.89
CA TRP A 71 20.47 -9.26 10.50
C TRP A 71 20.88 -8.14 9.55
N THR A 72 20.19 -6.98 9.60
CA THR A 72 20.52 -5.81 8.76
C THR A 72 21.94 -5.34 9.05
N TRP A 73 22.34 -5.25 10.32
CA TRP A 73 23.69 -4.84 10.69
C TRP A 73 24.79 -5.80 10.18
N LEU A 74 24.52 -7.12 10.20
CA LEU A 74 25.42 -8.12 9.63
C LEU A 74 25.50 -8.02 8.11
N ALA A 75 24.36 -7.80 7.42
CA ALA A 75 24.31 -7.66 5.98
C ALA A 75 25.06 -6.41 5.48
N GLU A 76 24.86 -5.25 6.13
CA GLU A 76 25.56 -4.01 5.76
C GLU A 76 27.07 -4.09 5.89
N ARG A 77 27.59 -4.92 6.81
CA ARG A 77 29.03 -5.14 6.94
C ARG A 77 29.62 -5.89 5.75
N GLY A 78 28.89 -6.86 5.19
CA GLY A 78 29.33 -7.61 4.01
C GLY A 78 29.28 -6.78 2.73
N GLU A 79 28.26 -5.94 2.56
CA GLU A 79 28.06 -5.14 1.34
C GLU A 79 29.04 -3.97 1.19
N ARG A 80 29.50 -3.36 2.28
CA ARG A 80 30.46 -2.24 2.20
C ARG A 80 31.75 -2.62 1.49
N GLU A 81 32.21 -3.85 1.64
CA GLU A 81 33.45 -4.34 0.98
C GLU A 81 33.22 -4.62 -0.50
N GLU A 82 32.06 -5.15 -0.92
CA GLU A 82 31.75 -5.41 -2.33
C GLU A 82 31.48 -4.14 -3.14
N VAL A 83 30.77 -3.17 -2.59
CA VAL A 83 30.42 -1.92 -3.29
C VAL A 83 31.66 -1.06 -3.57
N LEU A 84 32.64 -1.08 -2.68
CA LEU A 84 33.93 -0.39 -2.90
C LEU A 84 34.77 -1.05 -4.02
N ALA A 85 34.60 -2.34 -4.25
CA ALA A 85 35.31 -3.10 -5.27
C ALA A 85 34.73 -2.95 -6.69
N ARG A 86 33.42 -2.61 -6.83
CA ARG A 86 32.71 -2.58 -8.14
C ARG A 86 32.64 -1.23 -8.85
N ARG A 87 33.13 -0.13 -8.27
CA ARG A 87 32.93 1.23 -8.79
C ARG A 87 33.83 1.75 -9.92
N PRO A 88 34.92 1.12 -10.40
CA PRO A 88 35.74 1.71 -11.47
C PRO A 88 35.12 1.69 -12.87
N GLY A 89 34.18 0.75 -13.18
CA GLY A 89 33.74 0.51 -14.56
C GLY A 89 32.44 1.16 -15.02
N LEU A 90 31.64 1.73 -14.10
CA LEU A 90 30.29 2.23 -14.42
C LEU A 90 30.28 3.62 -15.08
N ARG A 91 31.33 4.41 -14.92
CA ARG A 91 31.43 5.76 -15.50
C ARG A 91 31.69 5.77 -17.01
N GLU A 92 32.45 4.81 -17.54
CA GLU A 92 32.84 4.77 -18.96
C GLU A 92 31.70 4.27 -19.89
N GLN A 93 30.73 3.51 -19.38
CA GLN A 93 29.59 3.02 -20.17
C GLN A 93 28.49 4.07 -20.38
N MET A 94 28.47 5.16 -19.62
CA MET A 94 27.43 6.19 -19.70
C MET A 94 27.75 7.30 -20.72
N GLU A 95 28.94 7.37 -21.29
CA GLU A 95 29.39 8.46 -22.19
C GLU A 95 29.21 8.16 -23.69
N GLN A 96 28.79 6.97 -24.11
CA GLN A 96 28.75 6.55 -25.53
C GLN A 96 27.38 6.43 -26.18
N GLU A 97 26.29 6.92 -25.60
CA GLU A 97 24.96 6.85 -26.25
C GLU A 97 24.59 8.20 -26.93
N GLU A 98 24.57 8.14 -28.24
CA GLU A 98 24.40 9.21 -29.22
C GLU A 98 23.02 9.93 -29.10
N LEU A 99 23.06 11.24 -29.28
CA LEU A 99 21.98 12.22 -29.23
C LEU A 99 20.86 11.94 -30.26
N LEU A 100 19.73 11.43 -29.82
CA LEU A 100 18.46 11.58 -30.52
C LEU A 100 17.44 12.23 -29.55
N VAL A 101 17.03 13.44 -29.88
CA VAL A 101 16.03 14.21 -29.12
C VAL A 101 14.64 13.66 -29.41
N PRO A 102 13.96 12.99 -28.49
CA PRO A 102 12.59 12.52 -28.71
C PRO A 102 11.59 13.64 -28.50
N VAL A 103 10.78 13.90 -29.52
CA VAL A 103 9.63 14.80 -29.45
C VAL A 103 8.52 14.12 -28.64
N ALA A 104 8.11 14.74 -27.54
CA ALA A 104 6.97 14.28 -26.76
C ALA A 104 5.70 14.39 -27.60
N THR A 105 5.16 13.26 -28.05
CA THR A 105 3.86 13.22 -28.72
C THR A 105 2.73 13.44 -27.69
N PRO A 106 1.73 14.32 -27.97
CA PRO A 106 0.60 14.51 -27.08
C PRO A 106 -0.27 13.25 -27.07
N GLY A 107 -0.22 12.51 -25.98
CA GLY A 107 -1.01 11.30 -25.82
C GLY A 107 -0.91 10.70 -24.41
N ARG A 108 -1.89 9.86 -24.08
CA ARG A 108 -1.90 9.12 -22.79
C ARG A 108 -0.90 7.97 -22.79
N TRP A 109 -0.53 7.49 -23.98
CA TRP A 109 0.55 6.53 -24.20
C TRP A 109 1.77 7.28 -24.69
N LEU A 110 2.88 7.08 -23.99
CA LEU A 110 4.19 7.61 -24.35
C LEU A 110 5.01 6.47 -24.98
N SER A 111 5.57 6.74 -26.14
CA SER A 111 6.60 5.93 -26.81
C SER A 111 7.95 6.61 -26.66
N ASP A 112 9.02 5.86 -26.87
CA ASP A 112 10.41 6.35 -26.81
C ASP A 112 10.77 7.05 -25.49
N TRP A 113 10.29 6.50 -24.37
CA TRP A 113 10.59 7.04 -23.05
C TRP A 113 12.02 6.70 -22.61
N ARG A 114 12.89 7.70 -22.49
CA ARG A 114 14.32 7.55 -22.20
C ARG A 114 14.75 8.38 -20.99
N PRO A 115 14.38 8.00 -19.77
CA PRO A 115 14.60 8.82 -18.58
C PRO A 115 16.09 8.97 -18.22
N ASP A 116 16.95 8.00 -18.59
CA ASP A 116 18.39 8.05 -18.34
C ASP A 116 19.14 9.00 -19.30
N ASN A 117 18.52 9.41 -20.42
CA ASN A 117 19.08 10.43 -21.31
C ASN A 117 18.89 11.83 -20.68
N ARG A 118 19.99 12.54 -20.45
CA ARG A 118 19.99 13.84 -19.77
C ARG A 118 19.22 14.91 -20.53
N ASP A 119 19.40 14.98 -21.84
CA ASP A 119 18.76 16.00 -22.67
C ASP A 119 17.25 15.77 -22.75
N PHE A 120 16.82 14.53 -22.91
CA PHE A 120 15.40 14.13 -22.80
C PHE A 120 14.80 14.51 -21.43
N TRP A 121 15.55 14.23 -20.35
CA TRP A 121 15.10 14.53 -19.00
C TRP A 121 14.93 16.03 -18.78
N GLU A 122 15.89 16.84 -19.22
CA GLU A 122 15.86 18.29 -19.06
C GLU A 122 14.87 18.97 -20.03
N ALA A 123 14.66 18.43 -21.24
CA ALA A 123 13.70 18.95 -22.24
C ALA A 123 12.22 18.77 -21.88
N GLY A 124 11.89 17.98 -20.86
CA GLY A 124 10.50 17.80 -20.43
C GLY A 124 10.20 16.46 -19.73
N GLY A 125 11.07 15.46 -19.88
CA GLY A 125 10.90 14.15 -19.25
C GLY A 125 10.69 14.26 -17.74
N ARG A 126 11.46 15.12 -17.06
CA ARG A 126 11.31 15.41 -15.62
C ARG A 126 9.90 15.87 -15.25
N ALA A 127 9.30 16.78 -15.99
CA ALA A 127 7.98 17.31 -15.68
C ALA A 127 6.90 16.22 -15.78
N ILE A 128 6.99 15.36 -16.80
CA ILE A 128 6.10 14.23 -17.01
C ILE A 128 6.29 13.20 -15.90
N ALA A 129 7.51 12.83 -15.57
CA ALA A 129 7.81 11.88 -14.50
C ALA A 129 7.31 12.36 -13.13
N MET A 130 7.58 13.63 -12.78
CA MET A 130 7.08 14.23 -11.53
C MET A 130 5.55 14.28 -11.47
N ARG A 131 4.88 14.58 -12.59
CA ARG A 131 3.43 14.52 -12.66
C ARG A 131 2.92 13.10 -12.40
N ASN A 132 3.49 12.09 -13.04
CA ASN A 132 3.11 10.69 -12.81
C ASN A 132 3.35 10.31 -11.34
N LEU A 133 4.46 10.70 -10.74
CA LEU A 133 4.73 10.46 -9.32
C LEU A 133 3.65 11.09 -8.42
N VAL A 134 3.38 12.38 -8.58
CA VAL A 134 2.40 13.11 -7.76
C VAL A 134 1.00 12.50 -7.87
N PHE A 135 0.56 12.17 -9.08
CA PHE A 135 -0.77 11.60 -9.33
C PHE A 135 -0.88 10.09 -9.00
N SER A 136 0.23 9.39 -8.79
CA SER A 136 0.23 8.01 -8.29
C SER A 136 0.08 7.91 -6.77
N MET A 137 0.48 8.94 -6.04
CA MET A 137 0.45 8.95 -4.58
C MET A 137 -0.97 8.87 -3.97
N PRO A 138 -1.99 9.64 -4.40
CA PRO A 138 -3.34 9.56 -3.83
C PRO A 138 -3.99 8.17 -4.01
N PRO A 139 -3.97 7.53 -5.19
CA PRO A 139 -4.43 6.15 -5.34
C PRO A 139 -3.74 5.17 -4.40
N LEU A 140 -2.42 5.28 -4.24
CA LEU A 140 -1.66 4.41 -3.36
C LEU A 140 -1.98 4.65 -1.88
N PHE A 141 -2.12 5.92 -1.47
CA PHE A 141 -2.55 6.31 -0.12
C PHE A 141 -3.90 5.67 0.25
N LEU A 142 -4.89 5.79 -0.63
CA LEU A 142 -6.23 5.20 -0.42
C LEU A 142 -6.19 3.68 -0.43
N SER A 143 -5.35 3.09 -1.26
CA SER A 143 -5.12 1.64 -1.28
C SER A 143 -4.64 1.13 0.07
N PHE A 144 -3.70 1.81 0.71
CA PHE A 144 -3.24 1.47 2.05
C PHE A 144 -4.30 1.72 3.12
N ALA A 145 -5.07 2.81 3.01
CA ALA A 145 -6.17 3.09 3.95
C ALA A 145 -7.23 1.97 3.93
N VAL A 146 -7.67 1.56 2.74
CA VAL A 146 -8.66 0.48 2.59
C VAL A 146 -8.08 -0.88 2.98
N TRP A 147 -6.82 -1.15 2.64
CA TRP A 147 -6.16 -2.41 2.97
C TRP A 147 -6.15 -2.69 4.49
N ILE A 148 -5.89 -1.67 5.29
CA ILE A 148 -5.76 -1.79 6.76
C ILE A 148 -7.08 -1.47 7.50
N LEU A 149 -8.16 -1.18 6.79
CA LEU A 149 -9.46 -0.81 7.38
C LEU A 149 -9.94 -1.81 8.44
N TRP A 150 -9.70 -3.10 8.21
CA TRP A 150 -10.07 -4.16 9.15
C TRP A 150 -9.36 -4.09 10.50
N SER A 151 -8.20 -3.46 10.60
CA SER A 151 -7.51 -3.30 11.90
C SER A 151 -8.31 -2.46 12.91
N VAL A 152 -9.20 -1.59 12.43
CA VAL A 152 -10.09 -0.80 13.29
C VAL A 152 -11.48 -1.45 13.37
N VAL A 153 -12.06 -1.85 12.24
CA VAL A 153 -13.43 -2.39 12.19
C VAL A 153 -13.57 -3.65 13.05
N VAL A 154 -12.60 -4.56 12.99
CA VAL A 154 -12.67 -5.85 13.70
C VAL A 154 -12.79 -5.70 15.22
N VAL A 155 -12.23 -4.65 15.79
CA VAL A 155 -12.27 -4.39 17.23
C VAL A 155 -13.65 -3.95 17.69
N GLU A 156 -14.42 -3.32 16.79
CA GLU A 156 -15.73 -2.76 17.09
C GLU A 156 -16.88 -3.78 16.87
N LEU A 157 -16.66 -4.83 16.06
CA LEU A 157 -17.69 -5.83 15.74
C LEU A 157 -18.34 -6.46 16.98
N PRO A 158 -17.60 -6.95 17.99
CA PRO A 158 -18.22 -7.52 19.20
C PRO A 158 -19.04 -6.50 19.99
N ARG A 159 -18.63 -5.22 19.95
CA ARG A 159 -19.25 -4.14 20.71
C ARG A 159 -20.60 -3.68 20.12
N ILE A 160 -20.84 -4.01 18.85
CA ILE A 160 -22.11 -3.75 18.16
C ILE A 160 -22.97 -5.03 18.02
N GLY A 161 -22.59 -6.11 18.71
CA GLY A 161 -23.42 -7.31 18.85
C GLY A 161 -22.99 -8.55 18.05
N PHE A 162 -21.94 -8.49 17.22
CA PHE A 162 -21.45 -9.68 16.51
C PHE A 162 -20.72 -10.63 17.47
N GLN A 163 -21.21 -11.88 17.56
CA GLN A 163 -20.69 -12.90 18.47
C GLN A 163 -19.56 -13.70 17.79
N PHE A 164 -18.38 -13.09 17.61
CA PHE A 164 -17.21 -13.77 17.04
C PHE A 164 -16.21 -14.13 18.13
N THR A 165 -15.59 -15.31 18.00
CA THR A 165 -14.51 -15.73 18.89
C THR A 165 -13.26 -14.86 18.66
N THR A 166 -12.38 -14.81 19.66
CA THR A 166 -11.08 -14.10 19.54
C THR A 166 -10.30 -14.57 18.32
N GLY A 167 -10.23 -15.89 18.09
CA GLY A 167 -9.58 -16.45 16.91
C GLY A 167 -10.18 -15.96 15.58
N GLN A 168 -11.52 -15.91 15.49
CA GLN A 168 -12.21 -15.39 14.31
C GLN A 168 -11.88 -13.92 14.03
N LEU A 169 -11.82 -13.08 15.08
CA LEU A 169 -11.46 -11.66 14.94
C LEU A 169 -10.00 -11.49 14.45
N PHE A 170 -9.07 -12.30 14.96
CA PHE A 170 -7.68 -12.28 14.47
C PHE A 170 -7.58 -12.74 13.01
N TRP A 171 -8.36 -13.75 12.60
CA TRP A 171 -8.42 -14.17 11.20
C TRP A 171 -8.96 -13.07 10.28
N LEU A 172 -10.01 -12.34 10.69
CA LEU A 172 -10.51 -11.19 9.94
C LEU A 172 -9.45 -10.08 9.81
N ALA A 173 -8.70 -9.80 10.88
CA ALA A 173 -7.61 -8.82 10.85
C ALA A 173 -6.45 -9.26 9.94
N ALA A 174 -6.19 -10.57 9.84
CA ALA A 174 -5.11 -11.14 9.06
C ALA A 174 -5.45 -11.31 7.56
N ALA A 175 -6.71 -11.57 7.23
CA ALA A 175 -7.16 -11.89 5.87
C ALA A 175 -6.74 -10.86 4.81
N PRO A 176 -6.81 -9.53 5.02
CA PRO A 176 -6.30 -8.55 4.07
C PRO A 176 -4.80 -8.67 3.81
N GLY A 177 -4.02 -9.10 4.82
CA GLY A 177 -2.58 -9.34 4.68
C GLY A 177 -2.29 -10.49 3.72
N LEU A 178 -3.00 -11.61 3.86
CA LEU A 178 -2.87 -12.78 2.99
C LEU A 178 -3.22 -12.44 1.53
N SER A 179 -4.40 -11.92 1.30
CA SER A 179 -4.85 -11.57 -0.06
C SER A 179 -4.03 -10.44 -0.66
N GLY A 180 -3.60 -9.45 0.14
CA GLY A 180 -2.72 -8.39 -0.30
C GLY A 180 -1.36 -8.91 -0.76
N ALA A 181 -0.80 -9.92 -0.09
CA ALA A 181 0.43 -10.58 -0.52
C ALA A 181 0.23 -11.30 -1.87
N ALA A 182 -0.86 -12.05 -2.03
CA ALA A 182 -1.19 -12.74 -3.27
C ALA A 182 -1.40 -11.74 -4.44
N PHE A 183 -2.15 -10.67 -4.22
CA PHE A 183 -2.36 -9.64 -5.24
C PHE A 183 -1.08 -8.89 -5.60
N ARG A 184 -0.13 -8.70 -4.69
CA ARG A 184 1.17 -8.09 -5.01
C ARG A 184 1.93 -8.90 -6.05
N LEU A 185 1.92 -10.23 -5.93
CA LEU A 185 2.53 -11.10 -6.91
C LEU A 185 1.89 -10.91 -8.29
N LEU A 186 0.56 -10.97 -8.36
CA LEU A 186 -0.18 -10.81 -9.62
C LEU A 186 0.03 -9.41 -10.22
N TYR A 187 -0.05 -8.37 -9.40
CA TYR A 187 0.02 -6.98 -9.83
C TYR A 187 1.42 -6.52 -10.24
N SER A 188 2.47 -7.29 -9.91
CA SER A 188 3.82 -7.01 -10.40
C SER A 188 3.96 -7.17 -11.92
N PHE A 189 3.08 -7.93 -12.55
CA PHE A 189 3.12 -8.21 -13.99
C PHE A 189 2.11 -7.42 -14.83
N VAL A 190 1.19 -6.69 -14.20
CA VAL A 190 0.08 -6.05 -14.93
C VAL A 190 0.46 -4.75 -15.61
N VAL A 191 1.46 -4.03 -15.10
CA VAL A 191 1.85 -2.70 -15.63
C VAL A 191 2.35 -2.77 -17.06
N PRO A 192 3.26 -3.69 -17.43
CA PRO A 192 3.67 -3.87 -18.83
C PRO A 192 2.53 -4.30 -19.77
N ILE A 193 1.55 -5.05 -19.25
CA ILE A 193 0.45 -5.63 -20.07
C ILE A 193 -0.64 -4.60 -20.34
N PHE A 194 -1.13 -3.92 -19.29
CA PHE A 194 -2.33 -3.06 -19.36
C PHE A 194 -1.99 -1.56 -19.36
N GLY A 195 -0.73 -1.22 -19.10
CA GLY A 195 -0.31 0.15 -18.85
C GLY A 195 -0.58 0.59 -17.41
N GLY A 196 0.39 1.30 -16.82
CA GLY A 196 0.34 1.68 -15.41
C GLY A 196 -0.81 2.62 -15.07
N ARG A 197 -1.11 3.60 -15.95
CA ARG A 197 -2.26 4.49 -15.78
C ARG A 197 -3.59 3.72 -15.77
N ASN A 198 -3.83 2.90 -16.79
CA ASN A 198 -5.09 2.19 -16.94
C ASN A 198 -5.32 1.24 -15.76
N PHE A 199 -4.27 0.55 -15.34
CA PHE A 199 -4.36 -0.34 -14.20
C PHE A 199 -4.58 0.42 -12.89
N THR A 200 -3.91 1.55 -12.67
CA THR A 200 -4.11 2.38 -11.46
C THR A 200 -5.56 2.86 -11.36
N ILE A 201 -6.17 3.31 -12.48
CA ILE A 201 -7.58 3.71 -12.51
C ILE A 201 -8.48 2.54 -12.11
N PHE A 202 -8.33 1.40 -12.78
CA PHE A 202 -9.12 0.20 -12.53
C PHE A 202 -8.99 -0.27 -11.08
N SER A 203 -7.75 -0.45 -10.61
CA SER A 203 -7.48 -0.98 -9.27
C SER A 203 -7.88 -0.02 -8.15
N THR A 204 -7.86 1.29 -8.39
CA THR A 204 -8.40 2.28 -7.44
C THR A 204 -9.92 2.19 -7.35
N LEU A 205 -10.61 2.06 -8.48
CA LEU A 205 -12.07 1.86 -8.50
C LEU A 205 -12.50 0.57 -7.78
N THR A 206 -11.73 -0.51 -7.89
CA THR A 206 -12.07 -1.76 -7.21
C THR A 206 -12.09 -1.64 -5.68
N LEU A 207 -11.45 -0.62 -5.10
CA LEU A 207 -11.51 -0.35 -3.66
C LEU A 207 -12.92 0.05 -3.19
N LEU A 208 -13.78 0.52 -4.08
CA LEU A 208 -15.19 0.79 -3.76
C LEU A 208 -15.94 -0.47 -3.34
N VAL A 209 -15.57 -1.65 -3.86
CA VAL A 209 -16.26 -2.90 -3.57
C VAL A 209 -16.16 -3.25 -2.08
N PRO A 210 -14.97 -3.44 -1.48
CA PRO A 210 -14.88 -3.77 -0.06
C PRO A 210 -15.37 -2.65 0.85
N THR A 211 -15.19 -1.37 0.50
CA THR A 211 -15.64 -0.26 1.33
C THR A 211 -17.16 -0.16 1.40
N LEU A 212 -17.85 -0.27 0.26
CA LEU A 212 -19.32 -0.29 0.19
C LEU A 212 -19.89 -1.54 0.84
N TRP A 213 -19.36 -2.71 0.51
CA TRP A 213 -19.88 -3.97 1.05
C TRP A 213 -19.70 -4.06 2.57
N MET A 214 -18.54 -3.65 3.09
CA MET A 214 -18.32 -3.56 4.53
C MET A 214 -19.33 -2.62 5.20
N SER A 215 -19.55 -1.43 4.61
CA SER A 215 -20.50 -0.45 5.15
C SER A 215 -21.95 -0.95 5.18
N LEU A 216 -22.34 -1.81 4.26
CA LEU A 216 -23.65 -2.46 4.27
C LEU A 216 -23.69 -3.63 5.26
N ALA A 217 -22.64 -4.46 5.29
CA ALA A 217 -22.58 -5.66 6.10
C ALA A 217 -22.64 -5.38 7.60
N VAL A 218 -21.98 -4.31 8.07
CA VAL A 218 -21.99 -3.94 9.51
C VAL A 218 -23.33 -3.40 9.99
N GLN A 219 -24.24 -3.00 9.10
CA GLN A 219 -25.58 -2.52 9.43
C GLN A 219 -26.59 -3.64 9.61
N ASN A 220 -26.30 -4.85 9.12
CA ASN A 220 -27.18 -6.00 9.26
C ASN A 220 -26.60 -6.94 10.33
N PRO A 221 -27.28 -7.09 11.49
CA PRO A 221 -26.83 -7.95 12.59
C PRO A 221 -26.76 -9.43 12.21
N ASP A 222 -27.51 -9.86 11.18
CA ASP A 222 -27.54 -11.25 10.70
C ASP A 222 -26.40 -11.55 9.70
N THR A 223 -25.52 -10.59 9.44
CA THR A 223 -24.39 -10.81 8.53
C THR A 223 -23.47 -11.91 9.06
N SER A 224 -23.33 -12.97 8.28
CA SER A 224 -22.51 -14.12 8.67
C SER A 224 -21.02 -13.82 8.67
N TYR A 225 -20.25 -14.53 9.50
CA TYR A 225 -18.79 -14.43 9.57
C TYR A 225 -18.12 -14.59 8.22
N ILE A 226 -18.59 -15.51 7.36
CA ILE A 226 -18.00 -15.77 6.06
C ILE A 226 -18.10 -14.56 5.11
N VAL A 227 -19.17 -13.76 5.21
CA VAL A 227 -19.31 -12.52 4.45
C VAL A 227 -18.21 -11.54 4.85
N PHE A 228 -17.96 -11.38 6.15
CA PHE A 228 -16.85 -10.52 6.62
C PHE A 228 -15.49 -11.03 6.18
N VAL A 229 -15.27 -12.35 6.12
CA VAL A 229 -14.03 -12.93 5.57
C VAL A 229 -13.83 -12.53 4.10
N PHE A 230 -14.88 -12.64 3.26
CA PHE A 230 -14.79 -12.24 1.85
C PHE A 230 -14.50 -10.74 1.70
N ILE A 231 -15.16 -9.89 2.48
CA ILE A 231 -14.91 -8.44 2.46
C ILE A 231 -13.47 -8.14 2.88
N ALA A 232 -12.98 -8.79 3.95
CA ALA A 232 -11.62 -8.65 4.43
C ALA A 232 -10.57 -9.06 3.37
N LEU A 233 -10.82 -10.19 2.66
CA LEU A 233 -9.98 -10.62 1.55
C LEU A 233 -10.00 -9.61 0.39
N LEU A 234 -11.14 -9.00 0.07
CA LEU A 234 -11.24 -7.97 -0.96
C LEU A 234 -10.49 -6.67 -0.60
N CYS A 235 -10.36 -6.34 0.69
CA CYS A 235 -9.51 -5.23 1.11
C CYS A 235 -8.04 -5.42 0.72
N GLY A 236 -7.59 -6.67 0.51
CA GLY A 236 -6.26 -6.99 0.01
C GLY A 236 -5.96 -6.49 -1.41
N LEU A 237 -6.99 -6.15 -2.23
CA LEU A 237 -6.80 -5.44 -3.50
C LEU A 237 -5.97 -4.17 -3.30
N GLY A 238 -6.22 -3.42 -2.22
CA GLY A 238 -5.42 -2.26 -1.85
C GLY A 238 -3.96 -2.60 -1.54
N GLY A 239 -3.72 -3.74 -0.86
CA GLY A 239 -2.36 -4.23 -0.61
C GLY A 239 -1.59 -4.55 -1.90
N GLY A 240 -2.28 -5.11 -2.91
CA GLY A 240 -1.73 -5.43 -4.22
C GLY A 240 -1.29 -4.20 -5.01
N ASN A 241 -2.03 -3.10 -4.94
CA ASN A 241 -1.76 -1.86 -5.66
C ASN A 241 -0.34 -1.29 -5.41
N PHE A 242 0.26 -1.64 -4.29
CA PHE A 242 1.63 -1.23 -4.00
C PHE A 242 2.62 -1.71 -5.07
N SER A 243 2.58 -2.98 -5.47
CA SER A 243 3.49 -3.52 -6.49
C SER A 243 3.32 -2.84 -7.84
N ALA A 244 2.07 -2.68 -8.29
CA ALA A 244 1.80 -2.00 -9.56
C ALA A 244 2.23 -0.53 -9.54
N SER A 245 1.98 0.19 -8.44
CA SER A 245 2.38 1.59 -8.30
C SER A 245 3.90 1.75 -8.29
N MET A 246 4.64 0.86 -7.60
CA MET A 246 6.10 0.87 -7.61
C MET A 246 6.66 0.58 -8.99
N ALA A 247 6.14 -0.45 -9.69
CA ALA A 247 6.53 -0.78 -11.05
C ALA A 247 6.25 0.39 -12.00
N HIS A 248 5.06 0.99 -11.95
CA HIS A 248 4.70 2.13 -12.78
C HIS A 248 5.69 3.29 -12.64
N ILE A 249 5.97 3.71 -11.42
CA ILE A 249 6.89 4.84 -11.17
C ILE A 249 8.33 4.49 -11.53
N SER A 250 8.75 3.23 -11.37
CA SER A 250 10.12 2.82 -11.70
C SER A 250 10.47 3.05 -13.17
N PHE A 251 9.51 2.94 -14.08
CA PHE A 251 9.75 3.18 -15.51
C PHE A 251 9.88 4.67 -15.88
N PHE A 252 9.38 5.59 -15.03
CA PHE A 252 9.39 7.01 -15.34
C PHE A 252 10.70 7.73 -14.94
N PHE A 253 11.47 7.19 -14.00
CA PHE A 253 12.61 7.90 -13.42
C PHE A 253 13.94 7.31 -13.84
N PRO A 254 14.97 8.18 -14.05
CA PRO A 254 16.33 7.73 -14.32
C PRO A 254 16.89 6.98 -13.10
N LYS A 255 17.79 6.03 -13.33
CA LYS A 255 18.41 5.20 -12.30
C LYS A 255 18.95 6.03 -11.12
N THR A 256 19.54 7.19 -11.39
CA THR A 256 20.12 8.10 -10.38
C THR A 256 19.08 8.75 -9.45
N LYS A 257 17.80 8.83 -9.85
CA LYS A 257 16.70 9.46 -9.09
C LYS A 257 15.62 8.47 -8.66
N LEU A 258 15.72 7.23 -9.14
CA LEU A 258 14.73 6.18 -8.95
C LEU A 258 14.43 5.90 -7.47
N GLY A 259 15.48 5.71 -6.65
CA GLY A 259 15.31 5.43 -5.22
C GLY A 259 14.57 6.54 -4.48
N THR A 260 14.85 7.81 -4.82
CA THR A 260 14.14 8.95 -4.23
C THR A 260 12.66 8.97 -4.64
N ALA A 261 12.35 8.74 -5.91
CA ALA A 261 10.97 8.72 -6.41
C ALA A 261 10.14 7.59 -5.78
N LEU A 262 10.70 6.39 -5.73
CA LEU A 262 10.05 5.24 -5.09
C LEU A 262 9.91 5.43 -3.57
N GLY A 263 10.90 6.05 -2.93
CA GLY A 263 10.83 6.41 -1.52
C GLY A 263 9.68 7.37 -1.22
N TRP A 264 9.49 8.42 -2.03
CA TRP A 264 8.34 9.33 -1.90
C TRP A 264 7.02 8.60 -2.14
N ASN A 265 6.90 7.81 -3.20
CA ASN A 265 5.68 7.06 -3.51
C ASN A 265 5.31 6.09 -2.38
N ALA A 266 6.26 5.31 -1.90
CA ALA A 266 6.06 4.37 -0.80
C ALA A 266 5.74 5.08 0.53
N GLY A 267 6.46 6.17 0.84
CA GLY A 267 6.30 6.93 2.07
C GLY A 267 4.92 7.58 2.18
N ILE A 268 4.51 8.30 1.13
CA ILE A 268 3.19 8.95 1.08
C ILE A 268 2.07 7.90 1.04
N GLY A 269 2.23 6.83 0.25
CA GLY A 269 1.27 5.72 0.26
C GLY A 269 1.03 5.18 1.67
N ASN A 270 2.11 4.93 2.41
CA ASN A 270 2.02 4.40 3.79
C ASN A 270 1.38 5.36 4.80
N LEU A 271 1.37 6.68 4.55
CA LEU A 271 0.64 7.61 5.41
C LEU A 271 -0.86 7.28 5.44
N GLY A 272 -1.39 6.65 4.39
CA GLY A 272 -2.78 6.16 4.34
C GLY A 272 -3.14 5.27 5.53
N VAL A 273 -2.20 4.42 5.99
CA VAL A 273 -2.38 3.58 7.20
C VAL A 273 -2.62 4.44 8.44
N GLY A 274 -1.73 5.40 8.69
CA GLY A 274 -1.81 6.24 9.88
C GLY A 274 -3.02 7.18 9.86
N VAL A 275 -3.33 7.75 8.69
CA VAL A 275 -4.50 8.62 8.53
C VAL A 275 -5.79 7.83 8.72
N MET A 276 -5.90 6.62 8.16
CA MET A 276 -7.06 5.76 8.35
C MET A 276 -7.27 5.45 9.84
N GLN A 277 -6.22 5.04 10.55
CA GLN A 277 -6.29 4.72 11.98
C GLN A 277 -6.65 5.94 12.86
N ALA A 278 -6.32 7.16 12.44
CA ALA A 278 -6.70 8.38 13.13
C ALA A 278 -8.12 8.85 12.79
N VAL A 279 -8.49 8.80 11.49
CA VAL A 279 -9.76 9.35 11.01
C VAL A 279 -10.95 8.44 11.29
N VAL A 280 -10.79 7.12 11.11
CA VAL A 280 -11.92 6.18 11.25
C VAL A 280 -12.55 6.23 12.65
N PRO A 281 -11.82 6.18 13.78
CA PRO A 281 -12.44 6.34 15.10
C PRO A 281 -13.20 7.64 15.24
N LEU A 282 -12.69 8.76 14.69
CA LEU A 282 -13.38 10.04 14.75
C LEU A 282 -14.72 10.03 14.00
N VAL A 283 -14.78 9.43 12.83
CA VAL A 283 -16.02 9.44 12.01
C VAL A 283 -17.06 8.45 12.46
N ILE A 284 -16.65 7.35 13.12
CA ILE A 284 -17.61 6.36 13.62
C ILE A 284 -18.25 6.78 14.96
N PHE A 285 -17.52 7.49 15.83
CA PHE A 285 -18.02 7.87 17.16
C PHE A 285 -18.60 9.29 17.22
N SER A 286 -18.05 10.26 16.49
CA SER A 286 -18.44 11.65 16.69
C SER A 286 -19.68 12.09 15.89
N GLY A 287 -20.07 11.35 14.86
CA GLY A 287 -21.06 11.83 13.88
C GLY A 287 -20.67 13.19 13.25
N ALA A 288 -19.45 13.67 13.51
CA ALA A 288 -18.99 15.05 13.32
C ALA A 288 -18.97 15.51 11.87
N LEU A 289 -18.95 14.58 10.91
CA LEU A 289 -18.88 14.93 9.49
C LEU A 289 -20.26 14.98 8.81
N ALA A 290 -21.36 15.12 9.55
CA ALA A 290 -22.73 15.11 9.00
C ALA A 290 -23.04 13.89 8.09
N PHE A 291 -22.11 12.96 7.98
CA PHE A 291 -22.21 11.76 7.16
C PHE A 291 -22.91 10.65 7.96
N LYS A 292 -24.16 10.89 8.32
CA LYS A 292 -25.01 9.86 8.91
C LYS A 292 -25.40 8.89 7.79
N GLY A 293 -24.48 8.03 7.41
CA GLY A 293 -24.67 7.04 6.33
C GLY A 293 -25.58 5.89 6.72
N GLY A 294 -26.68 6.12 7.42
CA GLY A 294 -27.60 5.09 7.84
C GLY A 294 -27.95 5.10 9.33
N ILE A 295 -28.57 4.04 9.84
CA ILE A 295 -28.98 3.89 11.23
C ILE A 295 -27.75 3.57 12.09
N PRO A 296 -27.56 4.24 13.25
CA PRO A 296 -26.46 3.90 14.16
C PRO A 296 -26.69 2.52 14.78
N GLN A 297 -25.60 1.83 15.06
CA GLN A 297 -25.61 0.63 15.87
C GLN A 297 -25.56 0.97 17.36
N THR A 298 -26.21 0.15 18.20
CA THR A 298 -26.04 0.22 19.65
C THR A 298 -24.65 -0.29 20.01
N TYR A 299 -23.94 0.51 20.78
CA TYR A 299 -22.56 0.27 21.17
C TYR A 299 -22.44 0.13 22.69
N GLU A 300 -21.97 -1.00 23.17
CA GLU A 300 -21.86 -1.32 24.58
C GLU A 300 -20.42 -1.50 25.03
N VAL A 301 -19.98 -0.69 26.00
CA VAL A 301 -18.67 -0.83 26.67
C VAL A 301 -18.80 -0.54 28.15
N GLY A 302 -18.40 -1.50 29.00
CA GLY A 302 -18.38 -1.31 30.45
C GLY A 302 -19.73 -0.98 31.07
N GLY A 303 -20.83 -1.46 30.47
CA GLY A 303 -22.21 -1.18 30.94
C GLY A 303 -22.77 0.19 30.52
N VAL A 304 -22.02 0.94 29.70
CA VAL A 304 -22.47 2.19 29.10
C VAL A 304 -22.90 1.94 27.66
N THR A 305 -24.14 2.32 27.34
CA THR A 305 -24.71 2.25 26.01
C THR A 305 -24.54 3.57 25.27
N SER A 306 -24.01 3.53 24.05
CA SER A 306 -23.86 4.70 23.16
C SER A 306 -24.24 4.33 21.73
N GLN A 307 -24.13 5.28 20.81
CA GLN A 307 -24.37 5.04 19.38
C GLN A 307 -23.08 5.16 18.59
N VAL A 308 -22.91 4.26 17.62
CA VAL A 308 -21.78 4.26 16.68
C VAL A 308 -22.28 4.08 15.25
N TRP A 309 -21.64 4.72 14.31
CA TRP A 309 -21.89 4.59 12.85
C TRP A 309 -20.72 3.84 12.23
N LEU A 310 -20.60 2.54 12.50
CA LEU A 310 -19.45 1.74 12.02
C LEU A 310 -19.36 1.72 10.49
N GLN A 311 -20.49 1.83 9.77
CA GLN A 311 -20.52 1.96 8.31
C GLN A 311 -19.74 3.16 7.78
N ASN A 312 -19.58 4.22 8.57
CA ASN A 312 -18.81 5.41 8.17
C ASN A 312 -17.32 5.09 8.01
N ALA A 313 -16.83 4.02 8.62
CA ALA A 313 -15.46 3.55 8.44
C ALA A 313 -15.12 3.27 6.96
N GLY A 314 -16.08 2.77 6.18
CA GLY A 314 -15.93 2.58 4.74
C GLY A 314 -16.41 3.77 3.92
N LEU A 315 -17.59 4.32 4.25
CA LEU A 315 -18.23 5.37 3.46
C LEU A 315 -17.37 6.64 3.30
N ILE A 316 -16.59 6.99 4.33
CA ILE A 316 -15.71 8.17 4.30
C ILE A 316 -14.72 8.14 3.13
N TRP A 317 -14.26 6.96 2.70
CA TRP A 317 -13.26 6.83 1.66
C TRP A 317 -13.81 6.93 0.24
N ILE A 318 -15.11 6.71 0.03
CA ILE A 318 -15.75 6.67 -1.29
C ILE A 318 -15.50 7.92 -2.12
N PRO A 319 -15.77 9.16 -1.60
CA PRO A 319 -15.53 10.37 -2.38
C PRO A 319 -14.04 10.56 -2.73
N PHE A 320 -13.15 10.18 -1.82
CA PHE A 320 -11.71 10.29 -2.07
C PHE A 320 -11.23 9.26 -3.10
N ILE A 321 -11.77 8.03 -3.09
CA ILE A 321 -11.47 7.01 -4.10
C ILE A 321 -11.90 7.51 -5.48
N LEU A 322 -13.09 8.08 -5.61
CA LEU A 322 -13.57 8.63 -6.87
C LEU A 322 -12.72 9.81 -7.35
N LEU A 323 -12.38 10.74 -6.45
CA LEU A 323 -11.51 11.88 -6.77
C LEU A 323 -10.11 11.43 -7.18
N ALA A 324 -9.51 10.48 -6.48
CA ALA A 324 -8.19 9.93 -6.83
C ALA A 324 -8.22 9.19 -8.17
N THR A 325 -9.30 8.49 -8.47
CA THR A 325 -9.51 7.83 -9.77
C THR A 325 -9.57 8.85 -10.91
N ILE A 326 -10.33 9.93 -10.72
CA ILE A 326 -10.44 11.03 -11.69
C ILE A 326 -9.08 11.71 -11.86
N ALA A 327 -8.38 11.97 -10.75
CA ALA A 327 -7.05 12.56 -10.77
C ALA A 327 -6.04 11.66 -11.52
N ALA A 328 -6.05 10.35 -11.29
CA ALA A 328 -5.24 9.38 -12.01
C ALA A 328 -5.57 9.34 -13.50
N TYR A 329 -6.85 9.43 -13.84
CA TYR A 329 -7.31 9.46 -15.24
C TYR A 329 -6.71 10.63 -16.04
N PHE A 330 -6.63 11.82 -15.44
CA PHE A 330 -6.09 13.02 -16.11
C PHE A 330 -4.58 13.20 -15.90
N GLY A 331 -4.02 12.71 -14.79
CA GLY A 331 -2.65 12.99 -14.38
C GLY A 331 -1.62 11.95 -14.84
N LEU A 332 -2.01 10.68 -14.97
CA LEU A 332 -1.09 9.60 -15.29
C LEU A 332 -0.96 9.37 -16.80
N ASN A 333 0.16 8.78 -17.19
CA ASN A 333 0.45 8.28 -18.52
C ASN A 333 0.69 6.76 -18.52
N ASN A 334 0.50 6.13 -19.68
CA ASN A 334 0.99 4.79 -19.97
C ASN A 334 2.31 4.87 -20.75
N LEU A 335 3.14 3.84 -20.63
CA LEU A 335 4.34 3.64 -21.45
C LEU A 335 4.12 2.43 -22.35
N ARG A 336 4.58 2.51 -23.64
CA ARG A 336 4.42 1.42 -24.61
C ARG A 336 5.54 0.40 -24.58
N ASP A 337 6.76 0.85 -24.28
CA ASP A 337 7.97 0.06 -24.44
C ASP A 337 8.60 -0.26 -23.08
N VAL A 338 7.83 -0.92 -22.19
CA VAL A 338 8.26 -1.31 -20.84
C VAL A 338 8.01 -2.78 -20.56
#